data_d4044020c39cd8369879fb34a78d7b12
#
_entry.id   d4044020c39cd8369879fb34a78d7b12
#
_cell.length_a   1.000
_cell.length_b   1.000
_cell.length_c   1.000
_cell.angle_alpha   90.00
_cell.angle_beta   90.00
_cell.angle_gamma   90.00
#
_symmetry.space_group_name_H-M   'P 1'
#
loop_
_entity.id
_entity.type
_entity.pdbx_description
1 polymer ?
#
loop_
_entity_poly.entity_id
_entity_poly.type
_entity_poly.pdbx_seq_one_letter_code
_entity_poly.pdbx_strand_id
1 'polypeptide(L)'
;GSIDLLPVIMIAITIPGLVGLMISPMLIRKFGKQKTAIIALSASMAASFATYFVHYTLLVPLIILHAVISFLMFIPLVISTTMFIDSVIYAEWKFRVRAEGIVFSCRTLTGNIGIALASFLSGSILTLIGYVANQEQSLSSLYGLQSSLTIYPGIIIGLSIIPLLFYALPQDSIDRMSAENEMRASS
;
A
#
# COMPACT_ATOMS: atom_id res chain seq x y z
N GLY A 1 1.25 15.52 -25.36
CA GLY A 1 1.66 14.17 -25.01
C GLY A 1 0.72 13.18 -25.67
N SER A 2 1.24 12.26 -26.45
CA SER A 2 0.42 11.33 -27.20
C SER A 2 -0.25 10.34 -26.25
N ILE A 3 -1.55 10.15 -26.42
CA ILE A 3 -2.38 9.14 -25.71
C ILE A 3 -1.77 7.74 -25.85
N ASP A 4 -0.97 7.51 -26.87
CA ASP A 4 -0.28 6.25 -27.18
C ASP A 4 0.75 5.80 -26.11
N LEU A 5 1.23 6.69 -25.24
CA LEU A 5 2.16 6.37 -24.16
C LEU A 5 1.46 5.83 -22.89
N LEU A 6 0.18 6.08 -22.71
CA LEU A 6 -0.56 5.64 -21.51
C LEU A 6 -0.51 4.12 -21.29
N PRO A 7 -0.76 3.26 -22.30
CA PRO A 7 -0.68 1.81 -22.12
C PRO A 7 0.73 1.36 -21.71
N VAL A 8 1.76 1.97 -22.31
CA VAL A 8 3.16 1.63 -22.00
C VAL A 8 3.50 1.98 -20.56
N ILE A 9 3.08 3.16 -20.09
CA ILE A 9 3.29 3.60 -18.70
C ILE A 9 2.54 2.67 -17.73
N MET A 10 1.29 2.33 -18.04
CA MET A 10 0.50 1.41 -17.20
C MET A 10 1.17 0.03 -17.08
N ILE A 11 1.64 -0.53 -18.18
CA ILE A 11 2.38 -1.81 -18.18
C ILE A 11 3.67 -1.69 -17.37
N ALA A 12 4.45 -0.62 -17.59
CA ALA A 12 5.73 -0.39 -16.92
C ALA A 12 5.60 -0.23 -15.39
N ILE A 13 4.44 0.21 -14.89
CA ILE A 13 4.15 0.32 -13.46
C ILE A 13 3.55 -0.99 -12.92
N THR A 14 2.66 -1.65 -13.68
CA THR A 14 1.92 -2.83 -13.20
C THR A 14 2.82 -4.06 -13.09
N ILE A 15 3.68 -4.32 -14.08
CA ILE A 15 4.54 -5.52 -14.07
C ILE A 15 5.46 -5.58 -12.84
N PRO A 16 6.20 -4.53 -12.46
CA PRO A 16 7.01 -4.54 -11.25
C PRO A 16 6.18 -4.79 -9.98
N GLY A 17 4.95 -4.23 -9.91
CA GLY A 17 4.03 -4.51 -8.82
C GLY A 17 3.70 -6.00 -8.69
N LEU A 18 3.37 -6.68 -9.79
CA LEU A 18 3.12 -8.12 -9.79
C LEU A 18 4.36 -8.92 -9.35
N VAL A 19 5.55 -8.52 -9.77
CA VAL A 19 6.81 -9.14 -9.31
C VAL A 19 6.96 -8.95 -7.79
N GLY A 20 6.67 -7.76 -7.26
CA GLY A 20 6.65 -7.49 -5.81
C GLY A 20 5.71 -8.42 -5.05
N LEU A 21 4.51 -8.65 -5.60
CA LEU A 21 3.53 -9.60 -5.05
C LEU A 21 4.07 -11.03 -5.01
N MET A 22 4.73 -11.49 -6.10
CA MET A 22 5.29 -12.85 -6.18
C MET A 22 6.47 -13.06 -5.23
N ILE A 23 7.28 -12.04 -4.99
CA ILE A 23 8.46 -12.12 -4.12
C ILE A 23 8.08 -11.96 -2.63
N SER A 24 6.94 -11.34 -2.33
CA SER A 24 6.51 -11.03 -0.96
C SER A 24 6.51 -12.24 -0.01
N PRO A 25 6.07 -13.48 -0.38
CA PRO A 25 6.12 -14.63 0.52
C PRO A 25 7.56 -15.03 0.91
N MET A 26 8.50 -14.89 -0.03
CA MET A 26 9.92 -15.15 0.23
C MET A 26 10.51 -14.16 1.24
N LEU A 27 10.19 -12.88 1.10
CA LEU A 27 10.63 -11.84 2.02
C LEU A 27 10.01 -12.01 3.42
N ILE A 28 8.72 -12.36 3.48
CA ILE A 28 8.01 -12.63 4.73
C ILE A 28 8.68 -13.80 5.48
N ARG A 29 9.01 -14.88 4.78
CA ARG A 29 9.69 -16.04 5.39
C ARG A 29 11.07 -15.71 5.93
N LYS A 30 11.80 -14.79 5.28
CA LYS A 30 13.18 -14.42 5.66
C LYS A 30 13.24 -13.39 6.79
N PHE A 31 12.39 -12.37 6.74
CA PHE A 31 12.47 -11.20 7.64
C PHE A 31 11.26 -11.07 8.58
N GLY A 32 10.22 -11.86 8.38
CA GLY A 32 8.95 -11.74 9.10
C GLY A 32 8.03 -10.66 8.49
N LYS A 33 6.73 -10.75 8.80
CA LYS A 33 5.68 -9.89 8.23
C LYS A 33 5.90 -8.41 8.55
N GLN A 34 6.06 -8.07 9.82
CA GLN A 34 6.18 -6.70 10.31
C GLN A 34 7.40 -5.97 9.72
N LYS A 35 8.58 -6.57 9.82
CA LYS A 35 9.84 -5.97 9.32
C LYS A 35 9.79 -5.78 7.81
N THR A 36 9.31 -6.77 7.07
CA THR A 36 9.19 -6.68 5.61
C THR A 36 8.26 -5.55 5.20
N ALA A 37 7.10 -5.40 5.87
CA ALA A 37 6.17 -4.31 5.59
C ALA A 37 6.78 -2.94 5.89
N ILE A 38 7.45 -2.77 7.03
CA ILE A 38 8.09 -1.51 7.41
C ILE A 38 9.20 -1.14 6.41
N ILE A 39 10.06 -2.08 6.03
CA ILE A 39 11.13 -1.84 5.06
C ILE A 39 10.55 -1.44 3.71
N ALA A 40 9.55 -2.17 3.21
CA ALA A 40 8.93 -1.88 1.92
C ALA A 40 8.23 -0.51 1.90
N LEU A 41 7.49 -0.16 2.96
CA LEU A 41 6.83 1.15 3.09
C LEU A 41 7.84 2.28 3.24
N SER A 42 8.89 2.10 4.06
CA SER A 42 9.93 3.12 4.23
C SER A 42 10.69 3.38 2.91
N ALA A 43 11.01 2.33 2.16
CA ALA A 43 11.63 2.45 0.86
C ALA A 43 10.68 3.09 -0.18
N SER A 44 9.38 2.76 -0.15
CA SER A 44 8.36 3.40 -1.00
C SER A 44 8.22 4.89 -0.68
N MET A 45 8.21 5.25 0.60
CA MET A 45 8.16 6.64 1.05
C MET A 45 9.38 7.41 0.53
N ALA A 46 10.58 6.86 0.71
CA ALA A 46 11.83 7.48 0.22
C ALA A 46 11.82 7.65 -1.30
N ALA A 47 11.39 6.62 -2.05
CA ALA A 47 11.26 6.68 -3.51
C ALA A 47 10.21 7.74 -3.94
N SER A 48 9.11 7.85 -3.22
CA SER A 48 8.06 8.85 -3.48
C SER A 48 8.58 10.27 -3.31
N PHE A 49 9.33 10.55 -2.24
CA PHE A 49 10.00 11.85 -2.07
C PHE A 49 11.11 12.08 -3.11
N ALA A 50 11.89 11.06 -3.45
CA ALA A 50 12.92 11.18 -4.49
C ALA A 50 12.30 11.56 -5.85
N THR A 51 11.12 11.05 -6.17
CA THR A 51 10.40 11.37 -7.41
C THR A 51 10.05 12.85 -7.51
N TYR A 52 9.84 13.54 -6.40
CA TYR A 52 9.58 14.98 -6.39
C TYR A 52 10.73 15.81 -6.96
N PHE A 53 11.97 15.38 -6.74
CA PHE A 53 13.17 16.09 -7.25
C PHE A 53 13.45 15.81 -8.73
N VAL A 54 12.76 14.85 -9.33
CA VAL A 54 12.88 14.55 -10.76
C VAL A 54 11.97 15.51 -11.54
N HIS A 55 12.57 16.26 -12.47
CA HIS A 55 11.81 17.21 -13.29
C HIS A 55 10.76 16.46 -14.14
N TYR A 56 9.55 16.99 -14.19
CA TYR A 56 8.38 16.37 -14.85
C TYR A 56 8.56 16.12 -16.35
N THR A 57 9.54 16.75 -17.01
CA THR A 57 9.87 16.49 -18.43
C THR A 57 10.69 15.21 -18.62
N LEU A 58 11.30 14.68 -17.58
CA LEU A 58 12.13 13.47 -17.62
C LEU A 58 11.27 12.22 -17.43
N LEU A 59 10.57 11.80 -18.50
CA LEU A 59 9.64 10.68 -18.45
C LEU A 59 10.28 9.35 -18.01
N VAL A 60 11.46 9.02 -18.53
CA VAL A 60 12.11 7.73 -18.24
C VAL A 60 12.46 7.58 -16.75
N PRO A 61 13.15 8.51 -16.09
CA PRO A 61 13.39 8.44 -14.65
C PRO A 61 12.09 8.38 -13.83
N LEU A 62 11.05 9.12 -14.22
CA LEU A 62 9.76 9.10 -13.55
C LEU A 62 9.11 7.72 -13.63
N ILE A 63 9.09 7.10 -14.80
CA ILE A 63 8.55 5.75 -14.99
C ILE A 63 9.32 4.73 -14.14
N ILE A 64 10.64 4.80 -14.11
CA ILE A 64 11.48 3.89 -13.30
C ILE A 64 11.16 4.02 -11.82
N LEU A 65 11.09 5.26 -11.30
CA LEU A 65 10.76 5.49 -9.88
C LEU A 65 9.37 5.02 -9.52
N HIS A 66 8.36 5.27 -10.37
CA HIS A 66 7.01 4.75 -10.16
C HIS A 66 6.94 3.22 -10.24
N ALA A 67 7.74 2.59 -11.11
CA ALA A 67 7.87 1.14 -11.17
C ALA A 67 8.45 0.57 -9.86
N VAL A 68 9.46 1.24 -9.28
CA VAL A 68 10.04 0.88 -7.98
C VAL A 68 9.01 1.06 -6.85
N ILE A 69 8.29 2.18 -6.84
CA ILE A 69 7.23 2.43 -5.86
C ILE A 69 6.15 1.35 -5.96
N SER A 70 5.71 1.02 -7.17
CA SER A 70 4.71 -0.03 -7.41
C SER A 70 5.20 -1.39 -6.90
N PHE A 71 6.42 -1.79 -7.25
CA PHE A 71 7.04 -3.02 -6.73
C PHE A 71 6.99 -3.08 -5.20
N LEU A 72 7.41 -2.01 -4.53
CA LEU A 72 7.47 -1.95 -3.08
C LEU A 72 6.07 -1.92 -2.43
N MET A 73 5.09 -1.27 -3.04
CA MET A 73 3.73 -1.13 -2.49
C MET A 73 2.90 -2.42 -2.56
N PHE A 74 3.17 -3.30 -3.51
CA PHE A 74 2.47 -4.58 -3.59
C PHE A 74 2.88 -5.57 -2.48
N ILE A 75 4.08 -5.42 -1.90
CA ILE A 75 4.54 -6.24 -0.78
C ILE A 75 3.69 -6.04 0.49
N PRO A 76 3.47 -4.82 1.01
CA PRO A 76 2.57 -4.57 2.13
C PRO A 76 1.12 -4.99 1.87
N LEU A 77 0.66 -4.97 0.62
CA LEU A 77 -0.69 -5.43 0.26
C LEU A 77 -0.90 -6.91 0.61
N VAL A 78 0.06 -7.78 0.29
CA VAL A 78 0.03 -9.20 0.67
C VAL A 78 0.12 -9.35 2.19
N ILE A 79 1.04 -8.62 2.81
CA ILE A 79 1.28 -8.69 4.25
C ILE A 79 0.02 -8.25 5.03
N SER A 80 -0.63 -7.18 4.62
CA SER A 80 -1.86 -6.74 5.29
C SER A 80 -2.95 -7.81 5.26
N THR A 81 -3.09 -8.53 4.15
CA THR A 81 -4.06 -9.63 4.04
C THR A 81 -3.73 -10.76 5.02
N THR A 82 -2.45 -11.14 5.14
CA THR A 82 -2.05 -12.17 6.12
C THR A 82 -2.24 -11.71 7.57
N MET A 83 -1.99 -10.44 7.87
CA MET A 83 -2.23 -9.86 9.21
C MET A 83 -3.72 -9.85 9.60
N PHE A 84 -4.62 -9.67 8.63
CA PHE A 84 -6.07 -9.84 8.91
C PHE A 84 -6.41 -11.30 9.27
N ILE A 85 -5.82 -12.28 8.58
CA ILE A 85 -5.99 -13.70 8.93
C ILE A 85 -5.44 -13.98 10.34
N ASP A 86 -4.28 -13.45 10.68
CA ASP A 86 -3.70 -13.56 12.03
C ASP A 86 -4.65 -13.01 13.10
N SER A 87 -5.34 -11.91 12.79
CA SER A 87 -6.34 -11.32 13.70
C SER A 87 -7.56 -12.23 13.91
N VAL A 88 -7.97 -12.96 12.87
CA VAL A 88 -9.04 -13.97 12.98
C VAL A 88 -8.60 -15.12 13.90
N ILE A 89 -7.40 -15.66 13.68
CA ILE A 89 -6.84 -16.76 14.50
C ILE A 89 -6.73 -16.32 15.96
N TYR A 90 -6.23 -15.12 16.22
CA TYR A 90 -6.13 -14.54 17.56
C TYR A 90 -7.50 -14.36 18.22
N ALA A 91 -8.50 -13.87 17.50
CA ALA A 91 -9.84 -13.70 18.01
C ALA A 91 -10.51 -15.04 18.39
N GLU A 92 -10.37 -16.04 17.54
CA GLU A 92 -10.87 -17.40 17.80
C GLU A 92 -10.19 -18.02 19.03
N TRP A 93 -8.86 -17.90 19.13
CA TRP A 93 -8.12 -18.39 20.28
C TRP A 93 -8.55 -17.73 21.60
N LYS A 94 -8.71 -16.40 21.58
CA LYS A 94 -8.98 -15.61 22.78
C LYS A 94 -10.45 -15.65 23.22
N PHE A 95 -11.36 -15.50 22.27
CA PHE A 95 -12.81 -15.34 22.54
C PHE A 95 -13.60 -16.61 22.27
N ARG A 96 -13.02 -17.62 21.70
CA ARG A 96 -13.67 -18.90 21.31
C ARG A 96 -14.85 -18.71 20.35
N VAL A 97 -14.79 -17.69 19.53
CA VAL A 97 -15.82 -17.36 18.54
C VAL A 97 -15.16 -17.16 17.19
N ARG A 98 -15.66 -17.80 16.16
CA ARG A 98 -15.21 -17.58 14.79
C ARG A 98 -15.63 -16.19 14.34
N ALA A 99 -14.67 -15.26 14.34
CA ALA A 99 -14.90 -13.85 14.03
C ALA A 99 -14.57 -13.48 12.57
N GLU A 100 -14.41 -14.47 11.68
CA GLU A 100 -14.04 -14.25 10.26
C GLU A 100 -14.90 -13.19 9.59
N GLY A 101 -16.23 -13.36 9.67
CA GLY A 101 -17.17 -12.42 9.04
C GLY A 101 -16.99 -10.99 9.53
N ILE A 102 -16.78 -10.79 10.82
CA ILE A 102 -16.61 -9.47 11.43
C ILE A 102 -15.29 -8.85 10.96
N VAL A 103 -14.18 -9.59 11.02
CA VAL A 103 -12.85 -9.09 10.64
C VAL A 103 -12.82 -8.70 9.16
N PHE A 104 -13.34 -9.54 8.26
CA PHE A 104 -13.37 -9.24 6.84
C PHE A 104 -14.36 -8.14 6.48
N SER A 105 -15.48 -8.02 7.20
CA SER A 105 -16.41 -6.89 7.04
C SER A 105 -15.76 -5.56 7.45
N CYS A 106 -15.04 -5.53 8.58
CA CYS A 106 -14.29 -4.36 9.00
C CYS A 106 -13.19 -3.99 7.98
N ARG A 107 -12.48 -4.98 7.44
CA ARG A 107 -11.49 -4.76 6.39
C ARG A 107 -12.11 -4.10 5.15
N THR A 108 -13.22 -4.65 4.68
CA THR A 108 -13.93 -4.13 3.49
C THR A 108 -14.46 -2.72 3.75
N LEU A 109 -15.07 -2.48 4.91
CA LEU A 109 -15.56 -1.16 5.30
C LEU A 109 -14.42 -0.14 5.33
N THR A 110 -13.32 -0.47 6.01
CA THR A 110 -12.14 0.41 6.09
C THR A 110 -11.54 0.70 4.71
N GLY A 111 -11.48 -0.32 3.82
CA GLY A 111 -11.03 -0.16 2.45
C GLY A 111 -11.92 0.80 1.66
N ASN A 112 -13.23 0.65 1.74
CA ASN A 112 -14.19 1.53 1.06
C ASN A 112 -14.13 2.97 1.59
N ILE A 113 -13.99 3.15 2.90
CA ILE A 113 -13.78 4.48 3.51
C ILE A 113 -12.47 5.08 2.98
N GLY A 114 -11.39 4.28 2.91
CA GLY A 114 -10.10 4.73 2.36
C GLY A 114 -10.22 5.19 0.91
N ILE A 115 -10.92 4.45 0.05
CA ILE A 115 -11.16 4.84 -1.35
C ILE A 115 -11.97 6.13 -1.44
N ALA A 116 -13.03 6.27 -0.63
CA ALA A 116 -13.86 7.46 -0.61
C ALA A 116 -13.05 8.70 -0.18
N LEU A 117 -12.24 8.59 0.87
CA LEU A 117 -11.36 9.65 1.33
C LEU A 117 -10.30 10.01 0.29
N ALA A 118 -9.67 9.02 -0.34
CA ALA A 118 -8.68 9.24 -1.39
C ALA A 118 -9.29 9.98 -2.58
N SER A 119 -10.49 9.60 -3.02
CA SER A 119 -11.21 10.26 -4.12
C SER A 119 -11.58 11.70 -3.77
N PHE A 120 -12.09 11.94 -2.56
CA PHE A 120 -12.42 13.27 -2.07
C PHE A 120 -11.18 14.17 -1.99
N LEU A 121 -10.09 13.67 -1.39
CA LEU A 121 -8.84 14.42 -1.28
C LEU A 121 -8.24 14.73 -2.66
N SER A 122 -8.24 13.76 -3.57
CA SER A 122 -7.73 13.97 -4.93
C SER A 122 -8.50 15.06 -5.67
N GLY A 123 -9.84 15.03 -5.63
CA GLY A 123 -10.67 16.08 -6.23
C GLY A 123 -10.46 17.46 -5.59
N SER A 124 -10.37 17.50 -4.26
CA SER A 124 -10.12 18.74 -3.52
C SER A 124 -8.75 19.34 -3.86
N ILE A 125 -7.71 18.52 -3.92
CA ILE A 125 -6.35 18.95 -4.28
C ILE A 125 -6.34 19.51 -5.71
N LEU A 126 -6.95 18.82 -6.68
CA LEU A 126 -7.03 19.28 -8.07
C LEU A 126 -7.70 20.67 -8.17
N THR A 127 -8.76 20.88 -7.40
CA THR A 127 -9.43 22.18 -7.33
C THR A 127 -8.53 23.25 -6.73
N LEU A 128 -7.85 22.95 -5.61
CA LEU A 128 -6.98 23.90 -4.92
C LEU A 128 -5.77 24.33 -5.75
N ILE A 129 -5.19 23.43 -6.56
CA ILE A 129 -4.07 23.75 -7.45
C ILE A 129 -4.50 24.43 -8.75
N GLY A 130 -5.80 24.66 -8.95
CA GLY A 130 -6.35 25.30 -10.14
C GLY A 130 -6.21 24.47 -11.41
N TYR A 131 -6.29 23.13 -11.29
CA TYR A 131 -6.24 22.24 -12.45
C TYR A 131 -7.51 22.39 -13.31
N VAL A 132 -7.35 22.62 -14.61
CA VAL A 132 -8.45 22.68 -15.58
C VAL A 132 -8.18 21.63 -16.67
N ALA A 133 -9.11 20.69 -16.82
CA ALA A 133 -8.97 19.62 -17.83
C ALA A 133 -8.94 20.19 -19.24
N ASN A 134 -8.13 19.58 -20.12
CA ASN A 134 -8.00 19.92 -21.54
C ASN A 134 -7.50 21.36 -21.85
N GLN A 135 -6.79 21.97 -20.91
CA GLN A 135 -6.13 23.27 -21.10
C GLN A 135 -4.65 23.17 -20.75
N GLU A 136 -3.86 24.12 -21.26
CA GLU A 136 -2.47 24.26 -20.82
C GLU A 136 -2.45 24.66 -19.34
N GLN A 137 -1.71 23.91 -18.55
CA GLN A 137 -1.65 24.11 -17.10
C GLN A 137 -0.64 25.21 -16.75
N SER A 138 -0.97 26.01 -15.76
CA SER A 138 -0.01 26.97 -15.19
C SER A 138 1.17 26.23 -14.53
N LEU A 139 2.32 26.90 -14.40
CA LEU A 139 3.49 26.32 -13.71
C LEU A 139 3.15 25.92 -12.26
N SER A 140 2.34 26.72 -11.57
CA SER A 140 1.87 26.41 -10.21
C SER A 140 1.02 25.13 -10.17
N SER A 141 0.12 24.95 -11.15
CA SER A 141 -0.70 23.75 -11.26
C SER A 141 0.15 22.51 -11.58
N LEU A 142 1.20 22.62 -12.40
CA LEU A 142 2.13 21.54 -12.71
C LEU A 142 2.91 21.09 -11.47
N TYR A 143 3.45 22.01 -10.66
CA TYR A 143 4.10 21.68 -9.40
C TYR A 143 3.12 21.11 -8.38
N GLY A 144 1.88 21.61 -8.35
CA GLY A 144 0.82 21.05 -7.52
C GLY A 144 0.47 19.61 -7.90
N LEU A 145 0.35 19.31 -9.20
CA LEU A 145 0.16 17.95 -9.71
C LEU A 145 1.32 17.03 -9.33
N GLN A 146 2.56 17.48 -9.51
CA GLN A 146 3.74 16.72 -9.13
C GLN A 146 3.73 16.41 -7.63
N SER A 147 3.41 17.40 -6.78
CA SER A 147 3.29 17.19 -5.34
C SER A 147 2.18 16.20 -4.98
N SER A 148 1.07 16.23 -5.71
CA SER A 148 -0.07 15.33 -5.51
C SER A 148 0.27 13.87 -5.81
N LEU A 149 1.18 13.63 -6.73
CA LEU A 149 1.62 12.30 -7.14
C LEU A 149 2.83 11.78 -6.34
N THR A 150 3.49 12.64 -5.56
CA THR A 150 4.75 12.32 -4.91
C THR A 150 4.73 12.59 -3.40
N ILE A 151 4.59 13.85 -2.99
CA ILE A 151 4.69 14.26 -1.58
C ILE A 151 3.53 13.72 -0.76
N TYR A 152 2.29 13.94 -1.20
CA TYR A 152 1.12 13.53 -0.42
C TYR A 152 1.02 11.99 -0.26
N PRO A 153 1.21 11.18 -1.32
CA PRO A 153 1.31 9.74 -1.15
C PRO A 153 2.47 9.33 -0.24
N GLY A 154 3.63 9.97 -0.36
CA GLY A 154 4.78 9.71 0.50
C GLY A 154 4.48 9.92 1.98
N ILE A 155 3.77 10.99 2.33
CA ILE A 155 3.32 11.27 3.72
C ILE A 155 2.34 10.20 4.19
N ILE A 156 1.35 9.83 3.38
CA ILE A 156 0.34 8.81 3.71
C ILE A 156 1.01 7.45 3.92
N ILE A 157 1.95 7.08 3.05
CA ILE A 157 2.75 5.86 3.20
C ILE A 157 3.52 5.89 4.53
N GLY A 158 4.16 7.02 4.87
CA GLY A 158 4.86 7.18 6.14
C GLY A 158 3.94 7.01 7.35
N LEU A 159 2.75 7.62 7.31
CA LEU A 159 1.76 7.47 8.38
C LEU A 159 1.26 6.03 8.53
N SER A 160 1.21 5.26 7.45
CA SER A 160 0.80 3.85 7.49
C SER A 160 1.81 2.93 8.21
N ILE A 161 3.05 3.38 8.42
CA ILE A 161 4.05 2.64 9.21
C ILE A 161 3.71 2.65 10.70
N ILE A 162 3.08 3.73 11.20
CA ILE A 162 2.80 3.90 12.63
C ILE A 162 2.03 2.71 13.23
N PRO A 163 0.88 2.28 12.69
CA PRO A 163 0.15 1.14 13.25
C PRO A 163 0.93 -0.17 13.16
N LEU A 164 1.81 -0.34 12.19
CA LEU A 164 2.64 -1.53 12.06
C LEU A 164 3.67 -1.65 13.19
N LEU A 165 4.14 -0.53 13.77
CA LEU A 165 5.05 -0.55 14.91
C LEU A 165 4.39 -1.17 16.16
N PHE A 166 3.09 -1.07 16.28
CA PHE A 166 2.31 -1.63 17.38
C PHE A 166 1.81 -3.06 17.13
N TYR A 167 2.12 -3.63 15.97
CA TYR A 167 1.74 -5.01 15.67
C TYR A 167 2.57 -5.99 16.48
N ALA A 168 1.94 -6.69 17.44
CA ALA A 168 2.60 -7.53 18.44
C ALA A 168 2.24 -9.03 18.31
N LEU A 169 1.98 -9.52 17.09
CA LEU A 169 1.67 -10.92 16.82
C LEU A 169 2.81 -11.60 16.03
N PRO A 170 3.83 -12.12 16.73
CA PRO A 170 4.91 -12.89 16.08
C PRO A 170 4.37 -14.19 15.49
N GLN A 171 4.98 -14.65 14.40
CA GLN A 171 4.52 -15.84 13.66
C GLN A 171 4.41 -17.08 14.55
N ASP A 172 5.40 -17.33 15.41
CA ASP A 172 5.42 -18.48 16.33
C ASP A 172 4.20 -18.49 17.26
N SER A 173 3.72 -17.32 17.67
CA SER A 173 2.52 -17.20 18.51
C SER A 173 1.26 -17.55 17.71
N ILE A 174 1.18 -17.11 16.46
CA ILE A 174 0.05 -17.43 15.58
C ILE A 174 -0.01 -18.92 15.29
N ASP A 175 1.12 -19.56 15.00
CA ASP A 175 1.21 -20.99 14.71
C ASP A 175 0.74 -21.82 15.94
N ARG A 176 1.13 -21.43 17.15
CA ARG A 176 0.65 -22.05 18.40
C ARG A 176 -0.85 -21.86 18.60
N MET A 177 -1.36 -20.65 18.40
CA MET A 177 -2.80 -20.36 18.55
C MET A 177 -3.64 -21.13 17.53
N SER A 178 -3.14 -21.26 16.29
CA SER A 178 -3.79 -22.07 15.24
C SER A 178 -3.87 -23.53 15.64
N ALA A 179 -2.76 -24.13 16.09
CA ALA A 179 -2.72 -25.52 16.55
C ALA A 179 -3.66 -25.77 17.74
N GLU A 180 -3.72 -24.83 18.70
CA GLU A 180 -4.64 -24.93 19.83
C GLU A 180 -6.12 -24.83 19.39
N ASN A 181 -6.44 -23.99 18.41
CA ASN A 181 -7.80 -23.88 17.88
C ASN A 181 -8.21 -25.17 17.16
N GLU A 182 -7.32 -25.79 16.36
CA GLU A 182 -7.57 -27.06 15.68
C GLU A 182 -7.81 -28.21 16.67
N MET A 183 -7.00 -28.32 17.72
CA MET A 183 -7.19 -29.34 18.76
C MET A 183 -8.54 -29.19 19.48
N ARG A 184 -8.97 -27.95 19.71
CA ARG A 184 -10.28 -27.68 20.35
C ARG A 184 -11.47 -27.94 19.41
N ALA A 185 -11.29 -27.79 18.11
CA ALA A 185 -12.35 -28.09 17.13
C ALA A 185 -12.56 -29.59 16.91
N SER A 186 -11.56 -30.42 17.24
CA SER A 186 -11.59 -31.87 17.10
C SER A 186 -12.05 -32.61 18.37
N SER A 187 -12.19 -31.94 19.49
CA SER A 187 -12.66 -32.45 20.79
C SER A 187 -14.16 -32.13 21.00
#